data_154a11ce73f18f90b1b13a4a9e4ef96e
#
_entry.id   154a11ce73f18f90b1b13a4a9e4ef96e
#
_cell.length_a   1.000
_cell.length_b   1.000
_cell.length_c   1.000
_cell.angle_alpha   90.00
_cell.angle_beta   90.00
_cell.angle_gamma   90.00
#
_symmetry.space_group_name_H-M   'P 1'
#
loop_
_entity.id
_entity.type
_entity.pdbx_description
1 polymer ?
#
loop_
_entity_poly.entity_id
_entity_poly.type
_entity_poly.pdbx_seq_one_letter_code
_entity_poly.pdbx_strand_id
1 'polypeptide(L)'
;VMAGDDNDASTVQPTIDVDVGNLVIKADSKYTQSAGISVTDQTTNYQGTSSIKGSFTAKNISIDGGTYGIRSNRSTENSRDSVLDVTAENSLVVNGGKNAVWLNNEAGHGITFNAEAANATFTGGEEGVLSENGTASIKADSLTVSGDKSALNFDKGSSLTLANKTDSQTANTTLNGNVTIAGSATFKNQDINQTAGTFHVSTLDASNSKLTFNTTEKDGVKVETLKGDLKLEAGASVTEKLGSAEKVAEALNTIIGGNAADQLKHNFVGGEASDMTGAWKYDAATGDVSYEGSRLSPTLIAVTHANAANLAQWRYEVNHLSERLGDVRSQNGAVGAWARVYGTDAKVSDSVSTKFTNNTIQVGGDAKVGDTWIVGAAFGYTDNSTDFSNGSADSDGYTLSVYGTAVLPTGSYLDLIGRVGRISTDIDVSTVTPFKASYDNTAVGLSAEVGHRFDLSQIFYVTPQAELAYGRVFGDDYSGSNGMRISQDDFDTLIARIGFQAGANFADNRGSIYLTASVNHDFLGDTEATASKAGAQDQKLKEDLGGTWFSYGIGAQFNTTNNLSFYGSLTRANGSDYQEDYHYSVGARYVF
;
A
#
# COMPACT_ATOMS: atom_id res chain seq x y z
N VAL A 1 35.76 30.76 7.34
CA VAL A 1 37.12 30.21 7.25
C VAL A 1 37.74 30.74 5.99
N MET A 2 38.85 31.40 6.10
CA MET A 2 39.71 31.76 4.98
C MET A 2 40.91 30.82 5.02
N ALA A 3 41.08 29.99 3.99
CA ALA A 3 42.36 29.36 3.74
C ALA A 3 42.95 30.08 2.52
N GLY A 4 43.92 30.87 2.73
CA GLY A 4 44.68 31.51 1.68
C GLY A 4 46.11 31.58 2.14
N ASP A 5 47.04 31.03 1.40
CA ASP A 5 48.45 31.36 1.49
C ASP A 5 48.99 31.55 0.08
N ASP A 6 49.61 32.70 -0.11
CA ASP A 6 50.23 33.05 -1.37
C ASP A 6 51.50 32.23 -1.56
N ASN A 7 51.60 31.48 -2.65
CA ASN A 7 52.83 30.89 -3.18
C ASN A 7 53.39 29.61 -2.56
N ASP A 8 52.60 28.72 -1.99
CA ASP A 8 53.21 27.44 -1.62
C ASP A 8 52.65 26.27 -2.46
N ALA A 9 53.56 25.59 -3.14
CA ALA A 9 53.30 24.29 -3.78
C ALA A 9 53.12 23.15 -2.73
N SER A 10 52.61 23.50 -1.54
CA SER A 10 52.44 22.53 -0.48
C SER A 10 51.35 21.53 -0.79
N THR A 11 51.63 20.27 -0.57
CA THR A 11 50.69 19.14 -0.66
C THR A 11 49.73 19.10 0.54
N VAL A 12 49.77 20.09 1.41
CA VAL A 12 48.93 20.16 2.62
C VAL A 12 47.54 20.67 2.28
N GLN A 13 46.54 19.83 2.55
CA GLN A 13 45.14 20.16 2.40
C GLN A 13 44.69 21.05 3.60
N PRO A 14 44.30 22.29 3.40
CA PRO A 14 43.70 23.10 4.46
C PRO A 14 42.37 22.48 4.90
N THR A 15 42.28 22.07 6.16
CA THR A 15 41.08 21.41 6.70
C THR A 15 40.62 22.17 7.95
N ILE A 16 39.29 22.38 8.05
CA ILE A 16 38.63 22.72 9.29
C ILE A 16 37.68 21.62 9.61
N ASP A 17 37.80 21.12 10.82
CA ASP A 17 36.93 20.09 11.35
C ASP A 17 36.35 20.58 12.69
N VAL A 18 35.02 20.63 12.78
CA VAL A 18 34.26 21.02 13.96
C VAL A 18 33.30 19.91 14.32
N ASP A 19 33.50 19.30 15.48
CA ASP A 19 32.64 18.27 16.05
C ASP A 19 32.19 18.69 17.45
N VAL A 20 30.90 19.03 17.60
CA VAL A 20 30.34 19.57 18.85
C VAL A 20 28.92 19.09 19.09
N GLY A 21 28.43 19.18 20.33
CA GLY A 21 27.05 18.77 20.64
C GLY A 21 25.99 19.61 19.93
N ASN A 22 26.11 20.93 19.95
CA ASN A 22 25.26 21.86 19.21
C ASN A 22 26.12 22.99 18.64
N LEU A 23 25.86 23.37 17.39
CA LEU A 23 26.55 24.43 16.69
C LEU A 23 25.58 25.56 16.34
N VAL A 24 25.86 26.78 16.85
CA VAL A 24 25.10 27.98 16.50
C VAL A 24 26.06 29.01 15.96
N ILE A 25 25.84 29.44 14.72
CA ILE A 25 26.63 30.46 14.03
C ILE A 25 25.73 31.65 13.70
N LYS A 26 26.12 32.86 14.08
CA LYS A 26 25.41 34.09 13.72
C LYS A 26 26.39 35.09 13.14
N ALA A 27 26.09 35.61 11.95
CA ALA A 27 26.85 36.69 11.31
C ALA A 27 26.03 37.99 11.33
N ASP A 28 26.73 39.15 11.41
CA ASP A 28 26.06 40.45 11.43
C ASP A 28 25.57 40.82 10.03
N SER A 29 24.28 41.08 9.91
CA SER A 29 23.59 41.45 8.64
C SER A 29 23.97 42.88 8.15
N LYS A 30 24.69 43.65 8.93
CA LYS A 30 25.15 45.02 8.53
C LYS A 30 26.15 45.01 7.38
N TYR A 31 26.80 43.89 7.12
CA TYR A 31 27.79 43.76 6.06
C TYR A 31 27.20 43.09 4.83
N THR A 32 27.40 43.73 3.65
CA THR A 32 26.82 43.27 2.38
C THR A 32 27.31 41.91 1.87
N GLN A 33 28.33 41.34 2.50
CA GLN A 33 28.93 40.05 2.15
C GLN A 33 29.05 39.11 3.37
N SER A 34 28.26 39.36 4.42
CA SER A 34 28.31 38.54 5.63
C SER A 34 27.83 37.11 5.34
N ALA A 35 28.54 36.13 5.84
CA ALA A 35 28.20 34.74 5.74
C ALA A 35 28.42 34.03 7.09
N GLY A 36 27.54 33.07 7.42
CA GLY A 36 27.70 32.23 8.60
C GLY A 36 28.90 31.29 8.43
N ILE A 37 28.94 30.56 7.36
CA ILE A 37 30.10 29.77 6.94
C ILE A 37 30.55 30.28 5.57
N SER A 38 31.82 30.60 5.43
CA SER A 38 32.44 30.98 4.15
C SER A 38 33.65 30.10 3.88
N VAL A 39 33.64 29.43 2.74
CA VAL A 39 34.81 28.73 2.19
C VAL A 39 35.22 29.49 0.93
N THR A 40 36.36 30.13 0.98
CA THR A 40 36.82 30.98 -0.12
C THR A 40 38.29 30.68 -0.39
N ASP A 41 38.66 30.44 -1.63
CA ASP A 41 40.03 30.35 -2.09
C ASP A 41 40.34 31.57 -2.98
N GLN A 42 41.35 32.32 -2.64
CA GLN A 42 41.85 33.50 -3.39
C GLN A 42 43.26 33.26 -3.92
N THR A 43 43.73 32.02 -3.96
CA THR A 43 45.06 31.67 -4.45
C THR A 43 45.15 31.90 -5.97
N THR A 44 46.13 32.72 -6.42
CA THR A 44 46.22 33.10 -7.84
C THR A 44 47.10 32.18 -8.68
N ASN A 45 47.89 31.27 -8.11
CA ASN A 45 48.87 30.43 -8.80
C ASN A 45 49.00 29.01 -8.24
N TYR A 46 47.93 28.40 -7.78
CA TYR A 46 48.00 27.03 -7.26
C TYR A 46 48.21 26.00 -8.37
N GLN A 47 49.26 25.18 -8.26
CA GLN A 47 49.66 24.13 -9.19
C GLN A 47 49.47 22.72 -8.61
N GLY A 48 48.91 22.59 -7.42
CA GLY A 48 48.73 21.31 -6.74
C GLY A 48 47.36 20.65 -6.99
N THR A 49 47.17 19.45 -6.41
CA THR A 49 45.92 18.67 -6.50
C THR A 49 45.12 18.63 -5.18
N SER A 50 45.55 19.38 -4.14
CA SER A 50 44.84 19.38 -2.86
C SER A 50 43.60 20.27 -2.90
N SER A 51 42.55 19.89 -2.16
CA SER A 51 41.29 20.64 -2.02
C SER A 51 41.22 21.35 -0.66
N ILE A 52 40.40 22.41 -0.55
CA ILE A 52 40.05 23.01 0.74
C ILE A 52 38.86 22.22 1.30
N LYS A 53 38.97 21.76 2.54
CA LYS A 53 37.88 20.98 3.17
C LYS A 53 37.39 21.66 4.45
N GLY A 54 36.05 21.85 4.54
CA GLY A 54 35.36 22.22 5.78
C GLY A 54 34.41 21.07 6.19
N SER A 55 34.49 20.64 7.45
CA SER A 55 33.63 19.64 8.01
C SER A 55 33.02 20.16 9.32
N PHE A 56 31.69 20.12 9.41
CA PHE A 56 30.92 20.58 10.56
C PHE A 56 29.95 19.50 10.98
N THR A 57 30.18 18.92 12.14
CA THR A 57 29.36 17.85 12.69
C THR A 57 28.80 18.27 14.05
N ALA A 58 27.47 18.10 14.24
CA ALA A 58 26.82 18.36 15.52
C ALA A 58 25.49 17.60 15.62
N LYS A 59 24.89 17.56 16.82
CA LYS A 59 23.50 17.08 16.96
C LYS A 59 22.52 18.03 16.29
N ASN A 60 22.71 19.34 16.50
CA ASN A 60 21.89 20.37 15.88
C ASN A 60 22.82 21.49 15.38
N ILE A 61 22.56 21.96 14.16
CA ILE A 61 23.29 23.04 13.53
C ILE A 61 22.32 24.16 13.17
N SER A 62 22.59 25.38 13.62
CA SER A 62 21.83 26.57 13.26
C SER A 62 22.79 27.64 12.76
N ILE A 63 22.61 28.06 11.51
CA ILE A 63 23.45 29.08 10.85
C ILE A 63 22.54 30.22 10.41
N ASP A 64 22.81 31.41 10.94
CA ASP A 64 22.24 32.67 10.51
C ASP A 64 23.36 33.53 9.95
N GLY A 65 23.45 33.61 8.64
CA GLY A 65 24.59 34.15 7.92
C GLY A 65 24.51 35.63 7.59
N GLY A 66 23.46 36.32 8.00
CA GLY A 66 23.23 37.70 7.56
C GLY A 66 22.89 37.75 6.07
N THR A 67 23.83 38.01 5.17
CA THR A 67 23.57 37.98 3.72
C THR A 67 23.52 36.57 3.16
N TYR A 68 24.46 35.72 3.52
CA TYR A 68 24.57 34.33 3.10
C TYR A 68 24.61 33.41 4.32
N GLY A 69 23.83 32.39 4.37
CA GLY A 69 23.93 31.35 5.40
C GLY A 69 25.27 30.62 5.25
N ILE A 70 25.43 29.96 4.13
CA ILE A 70 26.64 29.26 3.70
C ILE A 70 27.08 29.83 2.34
N ARG A 71 28.35 30.10 2.21
CA ARG A 71 28.95 30.61 0.96
C ARG A 71 30.21 29.83 0.64
N SER A 72 30.30 29.33 -0.59
CA SER A 72 31.56 28.88 -1.18
C SER A 72 31.78 29.66 -2.46
N ASN A 73 32.87 30.46 -2.51
CA ASN A 73 33.16 31.35 -3.62
C ASN A 73 34.57 31.18 -4.13
N ARG A 74 34.69 31.11 -5.48
CA ARG A 74 35.96 30.97 -6.19
C ARG A 74 35.97 31.94 -7.36
N SER A 75 36.95 32.80 -7.37
CA SER A 75 37.02 33.92 -8.34
C SER A 75 38.26 33.90 -9.22
N THR A 76 39.14 32.88 -9.10
CA THR A 76 40.39 32.83 -9.87
C THR A 76 40.62 31.48 -10.53
N GLU A 77 41.17 31.46 -11.75
CA GLU A 77 41.40 30.27 -12.57
C GLU A 77 42.32 29.20 -11.95
N ASN A 78 43.14 29.56 -10.97
CA ASN A 78 44.13 28.68 -10.34
C ASN A 78 43.78 28.32 -8.89
N SER A 79 42.51 28.39 -8.52
CA SER A 79 42.07 28.06 -7.18
C SER A 79 41.85 26.54 -6.97
N ARG A 80 41.88 26.10 -5.71
CA ARG A 80 41.70 24.67 -5.33
C ARG A 80 40.25 24.27 -5.37
N ASP A 81 39.98 22.96 -5.55
CA ASP A 81 38.65 22.40 -5.30
C ASP A 81 38.24 22.66 -3.84
N SER A 82 36.99 22.92 -3.59
CA SER A 82 36.45 23.07 -2.24
C SER A 82 35.36 22.05 -1.95
N VAL A 83 35.45 21.47 -0.76
CA VAL A 83 34.44 20.52 -0.25
C VAL A 83 33.96 21.04 1.11
N LEU A 84 32.65 21.18 1.25
CA LEU A 84 32.03 21.56 2.50
C LEU A 84 31.02 20.48 2.92
N ASP A 85 31.31 19.81 4.02
CA ASP A 85 30.46 18.79 4.63
C ASP A 85 29.79 19.38 5.88
N VAL A 86 28.45 19.31 5.95
CA VAL A 86 27.66 19.80 7.09
C VAL A 86 26.72 18.67 7.52
N THR A 87 27.03 18.04 8.64
CA THR A 87 26.29 16.88 9.14
C THR A 87 25.64 17.18 10.48
N ALA A 88 24.32 17.11 10.54
CA ALA A 88 23.56 17.20 11.78
C ALA A 88 22.85 15.87 12.07
N GLU A 89 22.88 15.44 13.33
CA GLU A 89 22.14 14.23 13.72
C GLU A 89 20.63 14.46 13.58
N ASN A 90 20.12 15.59 14.14
CA ASN A 90 18.70 15.88 14.21
C ASN A 90 18.28 17.03 13.29
N SER A 91 18.87 18.23 13.44
CA SER A 91 18.41 19.40 12.71
C SER A 91 19.53 20.25 12.13
N LEU A 92 19.38 20.65 10.88
CA LEU A 92 20.20 21.62 10.17
C LEU A 92 19.31 22.77 9.71
N VAL A 93 19.53 23.98 10.27
CA VAL A 93 18.83 25.19 9.87
C VAL A 93 19.84 26.21 9.34
N VAL A 94 19.64 26.67 8.11
CA VAL A 94 20.52 27.63 7.44
C VAL A 94 19.68 28.78 6.90
N ASN A 95 19.94 29.99 7.41
CA ASN A 95 19.27 31.21 7.00
C ASN A 95 20.27 32.19 6.38
N GLY A 96 19.87 32.84 5.30
CA GLY A 96 20.59 33.92 4.67
C GLY A 96 19.66 35.04 4.21
N GLY A 97 20.02 36.30 4.42
CA GLY A 97 19.20 37.44 3.98
C GLY A 97 19.07 37.53 2.45
N LYS A 98 19.99 36.93 1.72
CA LYS A 98 19.95 36.78 0.27
C LYS A 98 19.81 35.29 -0.11
N ASN A 99 20.80 34.47 0.21
CA ASN A 99 20.79 33.05 -0.09
C ASN A 99 21.06 32.23 1.17
N ALA A 100 20.34 31.13 1.38
CA ALA A 100 20.73 30.21 2.45
C ALA A 100 22.04 29.52 2.10
N VAL A 101 22.20 29.03 0.87
CA VAL A 101 23.45 28.47 0.35
C VAL A 101 23.77 29.12 -0.99
N TRP A 102 25.01 29.56 -1.14
CA TRP A 102 25.55 30.09 -2.40
C TRP A 102 26.86 29.41 -2.76
N LEU A 103 26.84 28.70 -3.88
CA LEU A 103 28.02 28.04 -4.46
C LEU A 103 28.37 28.78 -5.75
N ASN A 104 29.47 29.53 -5.75
CA ASN A 104 29.92 30.30 -6.89
C ASN A 104 31.29 29.83 -7.38
N ASN A 105 31.35 29.28 -8.57
CA ASN A 105 32.56 28.78 -9.20
C ASN A 105 32.79 29.45 -10.56
N GLU A 106 33.29 30.64 -10.59
CA GLU A 106 33.60 31.37 -11.84
C GLU A 106 34.79 30.76 -12.60
N ALA A 107 35.61 29.93 -11.95
CA ALA A 107 36.91 29.53 -12.46
C ALA A 107 37.00 28.05 -12.98
N GLY A 108 35.93 27.28 -12.98
CA GLY A 108 35.89 25.97 -13.61
C GLY A 108 36.48 24.79 -12.80
N HIS A 109 36.80 24.95 -11.52
CA HIS A 109 37.18 23.87 -10.59
C HIS A 109 35.98 23.38 -9.75
N GLY A 110 36.10 22.27 -9.02
CA GLY A 110 34.96 21.67 -8.28
C GLY A 110 34.61 22.43 -6.99
N ILE A 111 33.36 22.88 -6.83
CA ILE A 111 32.78 23.20 -5.53
C ILE A 111 31.77 22.10 -5.19
N THR A 112 31.96 21.47 -4.02
CA THR A 112 31.05 20.44 -3.52
C THR A 112 30.51 20.84 -2.15
N PHE A 113 29.18 20.81 -2.02
CA PHE A 113 28.47 21.01 -0.78
C PHE A 113 27.67 19.75 -0.45
N ASN A 114 27.95 19.16 0.69
CA ASN A 114 27.22 18.01 1.21
C ASN A 114 26.52 18.42 2.52
N ALA A 115 25.22 18.21 2.59
CA ALA A 115 24.43 18.39 3.79
C ALA A 115 23.72 17.08 4.16
N GLU A 116 23.76 16.73 5.44
CA GLU A 116 23.04 15.57 5.95
C GLU A 116 22.38 15.91 7.29
N ALA A 117 21.05 15.63 7.43
CA ALA A 117 20.32 15.82 8.67
C ALA A 117 19.05 14.95 8.69
N ALA A 118 18.45 14.69 9.87
CA ALA A 118 17.09 14.18 9.92
C ALA A 118 16.11 15.26 9.40
N ASN A 119 16.27 16.51 9.87
CA ASN A 119 15.46 17.64 9.40
C ASN A 119 16.38 18.74 8.89
N ALA A 120 16.25 19.13 7.62
CA ALA A 120 17.02 20.22 7.01
C ALA A 120 16.10 21.36 6.56
N THR A 121 16.49 22.60 6.88
CA THR A 121 15.78 23.81 6.45
C THR A 121 16.78 24.82 5.89
N PHE A 122 16.55 25.26 4.67
CA PHE A 122 17.33 26.28 3.99
C PHE A 122 16.40 27.44 3.59
N THR A 123 16.62 28.63 4.18
CA THR A 123 15.80 29.81 3.92
C THR A 123 16.65 30.97 3.44
N GLY A 124 16.46 31.39 2.20
CA GLY A 124 17.07 32.59 1.63
C GLY A 124 16.01 33.66 1.39
N GLY A 125 16.39 34.96 1.55
CA GLY A 125 15.49 36.05 1.20
C GLY A 125 15.28 36.21 -0.29
N GLU A 126 16.21 35.76 -1.12
CA GLU A 126 16.02 35.66 -2.58
C GLU A 126 15.97 34.20 -3.03
N GLU A 127 16.96 33.41 -2.67
CA GLU A 127 17.11 32.03 -3.12
C GLU A 127 17.48 31.10 -1.96
N GLY A 128 16.83 29.93 -1.89
CA GLY A 128 17.17 28.91 -0.92
C GLY A 128 18.58 28.37 -1.18
N VAL A 129 18.77 27.68 -2.29
CA VAL A 129 20.09 27.19 -2.73
C VAL A 129 20.38 27.69 -4.14
N LEU A 130 21.44 28.48 -4.27
CA LEU A 130 21.98 28.97 -5.55
C LEU A 130 23.30 28.25 -5.84
N SER A 131 23.44 27.68 -7.04
CA SER A 131 24.68 27.07 -7.50
C SER A 131 25.06 27.55 -8.91
N GLU A 132 26.24 28.08 -9.03
CA GLU A 132 26.89 28.54 -10.26
C GLU A 132 28.15 27.69 -10.47
N ASN A 133 28.03 26.63 -11.33
CA ASN A 133 29.06 25.61 -11.58
C ASN A 133 29.48 24.78 -10.33
N GLY A 134 28.55 24.46 -9.42
CA GLY A 134 28.81 23.69 -8.21
C GLY A 134 27.98 22.39 -8.12
N THR A 135 28.38 21.52 -7.22
CA THR A 135 27.65 20.30 -6.89
C THR A 135 27.09 20.40 -5.48
N ALA A 136 25.78 20.15 -5.31
CA ALA A 136 25.14 20.03 -4.01
C ALA A 136 24.53 18.64 -3.83
N SER A 137 24.76 18.05 -2.65
CA SER A 137 24.12 16.80 -2.22
C SER A 137 23.46 17.04 -0.87
N ILE A 138 22.15 16.91 -0.82
CA ILE A 138 21.35 17.11 0.39
C ILE A 138 20.62 15.79 0.71
N LYS A 139 20.95 15.24 1.88
CA LYS A 139 20.33 14.03 2.41
C LYS A 139 19.54 14.38 3.67
N ALA A 140 18.22 14.21 3.62
CA ALA A 140 17.36 14.48 4.77
C ALA A 140 16.14 13.58 4.77
N ASP A 141 15.60 13.27 5.95
CA ASP A 141 14.32 12.60 6.08
C ASP A 141 13.17 13.60 5.84
N SER A 142 13.39 14.88 6.28
CA SER A 142 12.52 16.01 5.99
C SER A 142 13.36 17.20 5.53
N LEU A 143 13.06 17.74 4.35
CA LEU A 143 13.74 18.88 3.74
C LEU A 143 12.76 20.01 3.45
N THR A 144 13.11 21.23 3.85
CA THR A 144 12.42 22.46 3.42
C THR A 144 13.42 23.42 2.80
N VAL A 145 13.13 23.87 1.57
CA VAL A 145 13.93 24.88 0.89
C VAL A 145 13.02 26.03 0.44
N SER A 146 13.35 27.25 0.86
CA SER A 146 12.54 28.43 0.60
C SER A 146 13.38 29.60 0.07
N GLY A 147 12.82 30.32 -0.89
CA GLY A 147 13.36 31.57 -1.39
C GLY A 147 12.31 32.37 -2.16
N ASP A 148 12.27 33.69 -1.99
CA ASP A 148 11.25 34.56 -2.62
C ASP A 148 11.28 34.50 -4.16
N LYS A 149 12.48 34.32 -4.73
CA LYS A 149 12.65 34.13 -6.18
C LYS A 149 12.69 32.66 -6.55
N SER A 150 13.52 31.88 -5.85
CA SER A 150 13.70 30.46 -6.14
C SER A 150 14.01 29.66 -4.88
N ALA A 151 13.39 28.51 -4.71
CA ALA A 151 13.83 27.53 -3.74
C ALA A 151 15.19 26.95 -4.18
N LEU A 152 15.31 26.54 -5.43
CA LEU A 152 16.50 25.95 -6.03
C LEU A 152 16.84 26.66 -7.35
N ASN A 153 18.07 27.14 -7.49
CA ASN A 153 18.57 27.73 -8.72
C ASN A 153 19.98 27.20 -9.03
N PHE A 154 20.08 26.37 -10.07
CA PHE A 154 21.29 25.68 -10.48
C PHE A 154 21.55 25.96 -11.95
N ASP A 155 22.72 26.53 -12.26
CA ASP A 155 23.11 26.81 -13.63
C ASP A 155 23.46 25.52 -14.42
N LYS A 156 23.85 25.69 -15.69
CA LYS A 156 24.15 24.59 -16.61
C LYS A 156 25.32 23.70 -16.17
N GLY A 157 26.29 24.27 -15.45
CA GLY A 157 27.47 23.55 -14.95
C GLY A 157 27.24 22.87 -13.59
N SER A 158 26.07 23.05 -13.01
CA SER A 158 25.75 22.62 -11.67
C SER A 158 25.01 21.29 -11.62
N SER A 159 25.15 20.59 -10.50
CA SER A 159 24.38 19.37 -10.21
C SER A 159 23.80 19.35 -8.80
N LEU A 160 22.62 18.76 -8.66
CA LEU A 160 21.92 18.59 -7.38
C LEU A 160 21.56 17.12 -7.16
N THR A 161 21.80 16.63 -5.96
CA THR A 161 21.28 15.36 -5.48
C THR A 161 20.39 15.59 -4.25
N LEU A 162 19.15 15.13 -4.30
CA LEU A 162 18.25 15.03 -3.15
C LEU A 162 18.01 13.55 -2.85
N ALA A 163 18.27 13.13 -1.63
CA ALA A 163 18.09 11.76 -1.18
C ALA A 163 17.57 11.71 0.26
N ASN A 164 16.95 10.62 0.64
CA ASN A 164 16.66 10.34 2.04
C ASN A 164 17.97 10.04 2.79
N LYS A 165 18.04 10.41 4.07
CA LYS A 165 19.17 10.08 4.94
C LYS A 165 19.30 8.55 5.11
N THR A 166 18.17 7.85 5.14
CA THR A 166 18.07 6.40 5.22
C THR A 166 17.59 5.85 3.88
N ASP A 167 18.43 5.16 3.13
CA ASP A 167 18.16 4.71 1.74
C ASP A 167 16.86 3.89 1.53
N SER A 168 16.25 3.38 2.59
CA SER A 168 15.05 2.53 2.55
C SER A 168 13.73 3.28 2.78
N GLN A 169 13.75 4.58 3.06
CA GLN A 169 12.56 5.38 3.34
C GLN A 169 12.41 6.52 2.33
N THR A 170 11.18 7.04 2.20
CA THR A 170 10.89 8.22 1.38
C THR A 170 11.05 9.47 2.22
N ALA A 171 11.76 10.47 1.69
CA ALA A 171 11.91 11.78 2.32
C ALA A 171 10.76 12.70 1.94
N ASN A 172 10.31 13.52 2.88
CA ASN A 172 9.36 14.61 2.62
C ASN A 172 10.13 15.88 2.28
N THR A 173 10.01 16.36 1.04
CA THR A 173 10.69 17.57 0.56
C THR A 173 9.67 18.66 0.21
N THR A 174 9.76 19.81 0.86
CA THR A 174 8.96 21.00 0.56
C THR A 174 9.83 22.04 -0.15
N LEU A 175 9.42 22.45 -1.35
CA LEU A 175 10.07 23.49 -2.14
C LEU A 175 9.13 24.70 -2.26
N ASN A 176 9.54 25.82 -1.69
CA ASN A 176 8.75 27.06 -1.70
C ASN A 176 9.45 28.11 -2.56
N GLY A 177 8.96 28.31 -3.77
CA GLY A 177 9.54 29.16 -4.81
C GLY A 177 9.83 28.38 -6.10
N ASN A 178 10.37 29.08 -7.10
CA ASN A 178 10.75 28.45 -8.36
C ASN A 178 11.85 27.40 -8.17
N VAL A 179 11.80 26.36 -8.97
CA VAL A 179 12.89 25.38 -9.12
C VAL A 179 13.43 25.52 -10.53
N THR A 180 14.68 25.93 -10.66
CA THR A 180 15.38 26.06 -11.94
C THR A 180 16.69 25.31 -11.86
N ILE A 181 16.82 24.20 -12.59
CA ILE A 181 18.04 23.41 -12.66
C ILE A 181 18.41 23.25 -14.12
N ALA A 182 19.24 24.16 -14.63
CA ALA A 182 19.72 24.13 -16.00
C ALA A 182 20.79 23.05 -16.24
N GLY A 183 21.39 22.54 -15.17
CA GLY A 183 22.29 21.39 -15.17
C GLY A 183 21.57 20.05 -14.97
N SER A 184 22.03 19.25 -14.02
CA SER A 184 21.46 17.94 -13.71
C SER A 184 20.95 17.84 -12.28
N ALA A 185 19.85 17.08 -12.09
CA ALA A 185 19.33 16.72 -10.79
C ALA A 185 19.16 15.21 -10.65
N THR A 186 19.39 14.70 -9.46
CA THR A 186 19.10 13.33 -9.06
C THR A 186 18.17 13.34 -7.85
N PHE A 187 16.99 12.77 -7.97
CA PHE A 187 16.01 12.61 -6.89
C PHE A 187 15.84 11.13 -6.57
N LYS A 188 16.13 10.77 -5.33
CA LYS A 188 16.05 9.39 -4.88
C LYS A 188 15.21 9.27 -3.63
N ASN A 189 14.11 8.49 -3.71
CA ASN A 189 13.16 8.30 -2.62
C ASN A 189 12.62 9.63 -2.07
N GLN A 190 12.02 10.48 -2.95
CA GLN A 190 11.54 11.82 -2.60
C GLN A 190 10.03 11.93 -2.80
N ASP A 191 9.31 12.41 -1.79
CA ASP A 191 7.96 12.97 -1.91
C ASP A 191 8.09 14.49 -1.88
N ILE A 192 8.05 15.11 -3.07
CA ILE A 192 8.32 16.53 -3.26
C ILE A 192 7.00 17.28 -3.36
N ASN A 193 6.76 18.21 -2.44
CA ASN A 193 5.69 19.18 -2.52
C ASN A 193 6.27 20.55 -2.92
N GLN A 194 6.08 20.95 -4.18
CA GLN A 194 6.37 22.30 -4.63
C GLN A 194 5.15 23.19 -4.35
N THR A 195 5.24 24.02 -3.34
CA THR A 195 4.11 24.80 -2.85
C THR A 195 3.78 26.00 -3.74
N ALA A 196 4.76 26.54 -4.47
CA ALA A 196 4.58 27.68 -5.38
C ALA A 196 5.65 27.70 -6.47
N GLY A 197 5.40 28.44 -7.56
CA GLY A 197 6.34 28.69 -8.66
C GLY A 197 6.38 27.59 -9.69
N THR A 198 7.40 27.64 -10.55
CA THR A 198 7.62 26.69 -11.66
C THR A 198 8.68 25.66 -11.32
N PHE A 199 8.62 24.50 -11.95
CA PHE A 199 9.59 23.41 -11.81
C PHE A 199 10.24 23.13 -13.17
N HIS A 200 11.44 23.66 -13.37
CA HIS A 200 12.19 23.53 -14.61
C HIS A 200 13.51 22.79 -14.38
N VAL A 201 13.67 21.62 -14.98
CA VAL A 201 14.88 20.80 -14.87
C VAL A 201 15.34 20.35 -16.24
N SER A 202 16.62 20.61 -16.57
CA SER A 202 17.19 20.20 -17.86
C SER A 202 17.37 18.66 -17.92
N THR A 203 18.09 18.09 -16.96
CA THR A 203 18.27 16.63 -16.86
C THR A 203 17.91 16.17 -15.47
N LEU A 204 16.92 15.31 -15.38
CA LEU A 204 16.45 14.73 -14.13
C LEU A 204 16.61 13.20 -14.17
N ASP A 205 17.31 12.66 -13.17
CA ASP A 205 17.32 11.23 -12.86
C ASP A 205 16.48 11.02 -11.60
N ALA A 206 15.32 10.36 -11.73
CA ALA A 206 14.39 10.17 -10.63
C ALA A 206 14.14 8.68 -10.37
N SER A 207 14.24 8.26 -9.11
CA SER A 207 13.91 6.90 -8.69
C SER A 207 13.02 6.93 -7.46
N ASN A 208 11.91 6.19 -7.50
CA ASN A 208 10.94 6.11 -6.42
C ASN A 208 10.57 7.50 -5.86
N SER A 209 10.26 8.45 -6.76
CA SER A 209 10.02 9.84 -6.41
C SER A 209 8.71 10.34 -6.98
N LYS A 210 8.07 11.25 -6.25
CA LYS A 210 6.83 11.93 -6.64
C LYS A 210 7.02 13.45 -6.55
N LEU A 211 6.42 14.19 -7.46
CA LEU A 211 6.31 15.64 -7.45
C LEU A 211 4.85 16.06 -7.42
N THR A 212 4.41 16.66 -6.33
CA THR A 212 3.16 17.40 -6.23
C THR A 212 3.42 18.87 -6.61
N PHE A 213 2.82 19.33 -7.71
CA PHE A 213 3.02 20.70 -8.21
C PHE A 213 1.78 21.56 -7.97
N ASN A 214 2.00 22.86 -7.72
CA ASN A 214 0.96 23.84 -7.40
C ASN A 214 0.96 25.05 -8.36
N THR A 215 1.30 24.83 -9.64
CA THR A 215 1.28 25.85 -10.68
C THR A 215 0.25 25.53 -11.75
N THR A 216 -0.35 26.57 -12.34
CA THR A 216 -1.24 26.49 -13.51
C THR A 216 -0.64 27.22 -14.72
N GLU A 217 0.63 27.61 -14.63
CA GLU A 217 1.32 28.32 -15.70
C GLU A 217 1.65 27.40 -16.88
N LYS A 218 1.71 27.97 -18.07
CA LYS A 218 2.18 27.25 -19.25
C LYS A 218 3.64 26.82 -19.03
N ASP A 219 3.94 25.57 -19.38
CA ASP A 219 5.25 24.95 -19.12
C ASP A 219 5.70 25.05 -17.66
N GLY A 220 4.76 25.17 -16.72
CA GLY A 220 5.04 25.34 -15.30
C GLY A 220 5.77 24.15 -14.66
N VAL A 221 5.60 22.95 -15.22
CA VAL A 221 6.43 21.76 -14.95
C VAL A 221 7.14 21.38 -16.25
N LYS A 222 8.45 21.59 -16.31
CA LYS A 222 9.23 21.38 -17.52
C LYS A 222 10.48 20.55 -17.27
N VAL A 223 10.60 19.43 -17.95
CA VAL A 223 11.79 18.57 -17.92
C VAL A 223 12.22 18.26 -19.36
N GLU A 224 13.50 18.48 -19.68
CA GLU A 224 14.01 18.21 -21.01
C GLU A 224 14.46 16.75 -21.18
N THR A 225 15.08 16.18 -20.16
CA THR A 225 15.48 14.76 -20.14
C THR A 225 15.10 14.15 -18.82
N LEU A 226 14.25 13.12 -18.84
CA LEU A 226 13.88 12.34 -17.66
C LEU A 226 14.42 10.92 -17.78
N LYS A 227 15.18 10.51 -16.78
CA LYS A 227 15.58 9.13 -16.55
C LYS A 227 14.84 8.61 -15.31
N GLY A 228 14.43 7.35 -15.38
CA GLY A 228 13.68 6.75 -14.28
C GLY A 228 12.20 7.14 -14.30
N ASP A 229 11.55 7.10 -13.14
CA ASP A 229 10.10 7.19 -12.99
C ASP A 229 9.74 8.25 -11.94
N LEU A 230 9.49 9.49 -12.40
CA LEU A 230 8.94 10.56 -11.57
C LEU A 230 7.42 10.55 -11.70
N LYS A 231 6.72 10.23 -10.61
CA LYS A 231 5.27 10.37 -10.56
C LYS A 231 4.89 11.85 -10.41
N LEU A 232 3.83 12.28 -11.09
CA LEU A 232 3.30 13.64 -11.00
C LEU A 232 1.92 13.65 -10.37
N GLU A 233 1.68 14.63 -9.51
CA GLU A 233 0.40 14.89 -8.88
C GLU A 233 0.07 16.39 -8.90
N ALA A 234 -1.19 16.74 -9.17
CA ALA A 234 -1.65 18.13 -9.06
C ALA A 234 -2.01 18.44 -7.60
N GLY A 235 -1.43 19.49 -7.03
CA GLY A 235 -1.73 19.90 -5.66
C GLY A 235 -3.11 20.57 -5.53
N ALA A 236 -3.56 20.75 -4.29
CA ALA A 236 -4.87 21.31 -3.95
C ALA A 236 -5.16 22.66 -4.60
N SER A 237 -4.18 23.54 -4.64
CA SER A 237 -4.33 24.88 -5.26
C SER A 237 -4.57 24.82 -6.77
N VAL A 238 -4.07 23.81 -7.47
CA VAL A 238 -4.34 23.60 -8.90
C VAL A 238 -5.78 23.16 -9.09
N THR A 239 -6.23 22.18 -8.31
CA THR A 239 -7.60 21.65 -8.38
C THR A 239 -8.62 22.73 -7.98
N GLU A 240 -8.37 23.48 -6.91
CA GLU A 240 -9.22 24.58 -6.47
C GLU A 240 -9.35 25.69 -7.54
N LYS A 241 -8.22 26.10 -8.11
CA LYS A 241 -8.18 27.16 -9.13
C LYS A 241 -8.88 26.75 -10.43
N LEU A 242 -8.76 25.51 -10.86
CA LEU A 242 -9.36 24.99 -12.08
C LEU A 242 -10.80 24.51 -11.87
N GLY A 243 -11.16 24.11 -10.67
CA GLY A 243 -12.53 23.82 -10.23
C GLY A 243 -13.09 22.45 -10.62
N SER A 244 -12.42 21.65 -11.45
CA SER A 244 -12.81 20.27 -11.73
C SER A 244 -11.64 19.42 -12.25
N ALA A 245 -11.76 18.10 -12.09
CA ALA A 245 -10.75 17.16 -12.58
C ALA A 245 -10.60 17.16 -14.11
N GLU A 246 -11.69 17.35 -14.85
CA GLU A 246 -11.66 17.48 -16.31
C GLU A 246 -10.83 18.69 -16.75
N LYS A 247 -11.02 19.83 -16.09
CA LYS A 247 -10.23 21.04 -16.36
C LYS A 247 -8.76 20.87 -15.98
N VAL A 248 -8.46 20.10 -14.92
CA VAL A 248 -7.08 19.72 -14.57
C VAL A 248 -6.49 18.89 -15.70
N ALA A 249 -7.20 17.88 -16.22
CA ALA A 249 -6.74 17.06 -17.34
C ALA A 249 -6.43 17.89 -18.61
N GLU A 250 -7.32 18.82 -18.96
CA GLU A 250 -7.11 19.75 -20.08
C GLU A 250 -5.89 20.66 -19.85
N ALA A 251 -5.76 21.21 -18.65
CA ALA A 251 -4.69 22.12 -18.29
C ALA A 251 -3.32 21.42 -18.27
N LEU A 252 -3.24 20.13 -17.90
CA LEU A 252 -1.99 19.37 -17.90
C LEU A 252 -1.28 19.40 -19.24
N ASN A 253 -2.02 19.40 -20.34
CA ASN A 253 -1.47 19.49 -21.70
C ASN A 253 -0.75 20.82 -21.99
N THR A 254 -1.00 21.82 -21.17
CA THR A 254 -0.34 23.13 -21.23
C THR A 254 0.69 23.32 -20.12
N ILE A 255 0.40 22.80 -18.91
CA ILE A 255 1.26 22.94 -17.73
C ILE A 255 2.53 22.11 -17.86
N ILE A 256 2.44 20.90 -18.43
CA ILE A 256 3.58 20.01 -18.60
C ILE A 256 4.26 20.26 -19.94
N GLY A 257 5.53 20.67 -19.89
CA GLY A 257 6.34 21.01 -21.05
C GLY A 257 7.72 20.34 -21.05
N GLY A 258 8.52 20.66 -22.08
CA GLY A 258 9.84 20.09 -22.32
C GLY A 258 9.82 18.80 -23.14
N ASN A 259 11.00 18.29 -23.49
CA ASN A 259 11.11 17.09 -24.33
C ASN A 259 10.65 15.81 -23.62
N ALA A 260 10.61 15.80 -22.28
CA ALA A 260 10.09 14.70 -21.48
C ALA A 260 8.58 14.85 -21.14
N ALA A 261 7.86 15.78 -21.77
CA ALA A 261 6.45 16.06 -21.44
C ALA A 261 5.54 14.82 -21.55
N ASP A 262 5.71 14.00 -22.59
CA ASP A 262 4.90 12.80 -22.78
C ASP A 262 5.15 11.76 -21.71
N GLN A 263 6.42 11.56 -21.30
CA GLN A 263 6.76 10.66 -20.19
C GLN A 263 6.19 11.16 -18.87
N LEU A 264 6.26 12.46 -18.60
CA LEU A 264 5.68 13.07 -17.39
C LEU A 264 4.15 12.95 -17.34
N LYS A 265 3.48 13.17 -18.48
CA LYS A 265 2.01 13.00 -18.57
C LYS A 265 1.60 11.54 -18.39
N HIS A 266 2.39 10.60 -18.94
CA HIS A 266 2.17 9.16 -18.70
C HIS A 266 2.29 8.80 -17.21
N ASN A 267 3.19 9.46 -16.49
CA ASN A 267 3.42 9.26 -15.06
C ASN A 267 2.51 10.14 -14.18
N PHE A 268 1.56 10.86 -14.77
CA PHE A 268 0.58 11.63 -14.00
C PHE A 268 -0.38 10.68 -13.29
N VAL A 269 -0.47 10.84 -12.00
CA VAL A 269 -1.15 9.92 -11.11
C VAL A 269 -2.40 10.52 -10.46
N GLY A 270 -2.67 11.81 -10.69
CA GLY A 270 -3.91 12.46 -10.25
C GLY A 270 -3.71 13.75 -9.46
N GLY A 271 -4.68 14.05 -8.65
CA GLY A 271 -4.73 15.17 -7.73
C GLY A 271 -5.72 14.86 -6.62
N GLU A 272 -5.95 15.78 -5.68
CA GLU A 272 -6.79 15.54 -4.50
C GLU A 272 -8.21 15.03 -4.82
N ALA A 273 -8.77 15.36 -5.99
CA ALA A 273 -10.09 14.87 -6.42
C ALA A 273 -10.04 13.49 -7.09
N SER A 274 -8.88 12.89 -7.31
CA SER A 274 -8.72 11.66 -8.10
C SER A 274 -8.85 10.37 -7.31
N ASP A 275 -8.93 10.42 -5.97
CA ASP A 275 -9.05 9.23 -5.14
C ASP A 275 -10.51 8.74 -4.97
N MET A 276 -11.49 9.53 -5.40
CA MET A 276 -12.92 9.18 -5.33
C MET A 276 -13.47 8.69 -6.66
N THR A 277 -13.29 9.45 -7.73
CA THR A 277 -13.86 9.11 -9.04
C THR A 277 -12.87 9.35 -10.17
N GLY A 278 -13.04 8.55 -11.21
CA GLY A 278 -12.32 8.69 -12.46
C GLY A 278 -10.94 8.06 -12.45
N ALA A 279 -10.47 7.80 -13.64
CA ALA A 279 -9.11 7.39 -13.91
C ALA A 279 -8.45 8.44 -14.80
N TRP A 280 -7.22 8.79 -14.52
CA TRP A 280 -6.39 9.57 -15.40
C TRP A 280 -5.85 8.65 -16.50
N LYS A 281 -5.96 9.08 -17.74
CA LYS A 281 -5.52 8.30 -18.89
C LYS A 281 -4.62 9.16 -19.77
N TYR A 282 -3.43 8.66 -20.02
CA TYR A 282 -2.54 9.19 -21.05
C TYR A 282 -2.81 8.47 -22.39
N ASP A 283 -3.11 9.23 -23.44
CA ASP A 283 -3.27 8.71 -24.79
C ASP A 283 -1.96 8.90 -25.57
N ALA A 284 -1.25 7.82 -25.81
CA ALA A 284 0.01 7.85 -26.53
C ALA A 284 -0.13 8.25 -28.03
N ALA A 285 -1.34 8.16 -28.60
CA ALA A 285 -1.58 8.55 -30.00
C ALA A 285 -1.76 10.07 -30.16
N THR A 286 -2.36 10.73 -29.17
CA THR A 286 -2.59 12.18 -29.17
C THR A 286 -1.60 12.94 -28.30
N GLY A 287 -0.97 12.26 -27.34
CA GLY A 287 -0.10 12.87 -26.33
C GLY A 287 -0.87 13.61 -25.23
N ASP A 288 -2.16 13.32 -25.07
CA ASP A 288 -3.03 14.04 -24.15
C ASP A 288 -3.36 13.22 -22.89
N VAL A 289 -3.56 13.93 -21.77
CA VAL A 289 -4.15 13.38 -20.55
C VAL A 289 -5.64 13.67 -20.58
N SER A 290 -6.44 12.67 -20.28
CA SER A 290 -7.89 12.78 -20.11
C SER A 290 -8.33 12.25 -18.73
N TYR A 291 -9.52 12.64 -18.32
CA TYR A 291 -10.14 12.19 -17.09
C TYR A 291 -11.47 11.51 -17.39
N GLU A 292 -11.64 10.28 -16.94
CA GLU A 292 -12.86 9.49 -17.11
C GLU A 292 -13.69 9.52 -15.80
N GLY A 293 -14.51 10.57 -15.62
CA GLY A 293 -15.25 10.84 -14.37
C GLY A 293 -16.36 9.85 -14.02
N SER A 294 -16.68 8.90 -14.92
CA SER A 294 -17.67 7.85 -14.68
C SER A 294 -17.10 6.57 -14.08
N ARG A 295 -15.79 6.49 -13.89
CA ARG A 295 -15.11 5.32 -13.33
C ARG A 295 -14.74 5.54 -11.87
N LEU A 296 -14.83 4.49 -11.07
CA LEU A 296 -14.24 4.47 -9.74
C LEU A 296 -12.72 4.68 -9.84
N SER A 297 -12.15 5.41 -8.89
CA SER A 297 -10.70 5.55 -8.80
C SER A 297 -10.03 4.20 -8.53
N PRO A 298 -8.72 4.05 -8.84
CA PRO A 298 -7.98 2.85 -8.47
C PRO A 298 -8.04 2.53 -6.97
N THR A 299 -8.12 3.53 -6.11
CA THR A 299 -8.29 3.35 -4.66
C THR A 299 -9.66 2.77 -4.32
N LEU A 300 -10.74 3.29 -4.92
CA LEU A 300 -12.08 2.74 -4.69
C LEU A 300 -12.25 1.34 -5.26
N ILE A 301 -11.66 1.05 -6.42
CA ILE A 301 -11.61 -0.31 -6.97
C ILE A 301 -10.92 -1.26 -5.98
N ALA A 302 -9.78 -0.86 -5.41
CA ALA A 302 -9.08 -1.67 -4.42
C ALA A 302 -9.90 -1.88 -3.13
N VAL A 303 -10.59 -0.84 -2.64
CA VAL A 303 -11.53 -0.95 -1.50
C VAL A 303 -12.69 -1.91 -1.83
N THR A 304 -13.20 -1.88 -3.07
CA THR A 304 -14.24 -2.81 -3.52
C THR A 304 -13.75 -4.26 -3.49
N HIS A 305 -12.51 -4.53 -3.95
CA HIS A 305 -11.89 -5.84 -3.84
C HIS A 305 -11.80 -6.33 -2.39
N ALA A 306 -11.32 -5.48 -1.48
CA ALA A 306 -11.17 -5.81 -0.07
C ALA A 306 -12.54 -6.13 0.58
N ASN A 307 -13.57 -5.33 0.29
CA ASN A 307 -14.92 -5.57 0.79
C ASN A 307 -15.48 -6.89 0.27
N ALA A 308 -15.37 -7.16 -1.03
CA ALA A 308 -15.87 -8.39 -1.64
C ALA A 308 -15.20 -9.65 -1.04
N ALA A 309 -13.87 -9.61 -0.84
CA ALA A 309 -13.13 -10.74 -0.26
C ALA A 309 -13.52 -11.02 1.19
N ASN A 310 -13.66 -9.98 2.01
CA ASN A 310 -14.06 -10.10 3.41
C ASN A 310 -15.46 -10.72 3.54
N LEU A 311 -16.41 -10.23 2.75
CA LEU A 311 -17.78 -10.75 2.75
C LEU A 311 -17.83 -12.20 2.23
N ALA A 312 -17.03 -12.52 1.20
CA ALA A 312 -16.89 -13.86 0.67
C ALA A 312 -16.32 -14.85 1.70
N GLN A 313 -15.40 -14.43 2.57
CA GLN A 313 -14.87 -15.26 3.65
C GLN A 313 -15.97 -15.88 4.52
N TRP A 314 -16.93 -15.07 4.99
CA TRP A 314 -18.05 -15.58 5.80
C TRP A 314 -18.97 -16.54 5.03
N ARG A 315 -19.24 -16.23 3.76
CA ARG A 315 -20.09 -17.02 2.88
C ARG A 315 -19.54 -18.42 2.65
N TYR A 316 -18.22 -18.52 2.46
CA TYR A 316 -17.56 -19.79 2.10
C TYR A 316 -17.03 -20.59 3.29
N GLU A 317 -17.32 -20.18 4.50
CA GLU A 317 -17.07 -21.00 5.67
C GLU A 317 -17.99 -22.22 5.68
N VAL A 318 -17.52 -23.28 5.02
CA VAL A 318 -18.28 -24.51 4.78
C VAL A 318 -18.36 -25.36 6.05
N ASN A 319 -19.56 -25.77 6.42
CA ASN A 319 -19.82 -26.57 7.61
C ASN A 319 -20.64 -27.85 7.31
N HIS A 320 -20.48 -28.43 6.13
CA HIS A 320 -21.15 -29.67 5.78
C HIS A 320 -20.88 -30.77 6.83
N LEU A 321 -21.89 -31.59 7.10
CA LEU A 321 -21.80 -32.65 8.12
C LEU A 321 -20.60 -33.58 7.90
N SER A 322 -20.36 -34.01 6.67
CA SER A 322 -19.27 -34.92 6.32
C SER A 322 -17.89 -34.34 6.54
N GLU A 323 -17.74 -33.04 6.40
CA GLU A 323 -16.48 -32.34 6.60
C GLU A 323 -16.22 -31.95 8.06
N ARG A 324 -17.27 -31.79 8.85
CA ARG A 324 -17.19 -31.40 10.26
C ARG A 324 -17.05 -32.60 11.20
N LEU A 325 -17.88 -33.62 11.02
CA LEU A 325 -17.96 -34.75 11.95
C LEU A 325 -17.55 -36.10 11.33
N GLY A 326 -17.40 -36.17 10.01
CA GLY A 326 -17.28 -37.43 9.29
C GLY A 326 -18.56 -38.23 9.37
N ASP A 327 -18.51 -39.56 9.15
CA ASP A 327 -19.66 -40.44 9.31
C ASP A 327 -19.88 -40.83 10.77
N VAL A 328 -20.73 -40.06 11.45
CA VAL A 328 -21.05 -40.26 12.86
C VAL A 328 -21.85 -41.55 13.17
N ARG A 329 -22.38 -42.25 12.14
CA ARG A 329 -23.18 -43.49 12.28
C ARG A 329 -22.35 -44.66 12.77
N SER A 330 -21.04 -44.63 12.52
CA SER A 330 -20.12 -45.72 12.90
C SER A 330 -19.50 -45.55 14.29
N GLN A 331 -19.94 -44.55 15.06
CA GLN A 331 -19.32 -44.18 16.35
C GLN A 331 -20.26 -44.47 17.53
N ASN A 332 -19.75 -45.11 18.56
CA ASN A 332 -20.52 -45.63 19.70
C ASN A 332 -20.23 -44.94 21.05
N GLY A 333 -19.87 -43.67 21.07
CA GLY A 333 -19.64 -42.95 22.32
C GLY A 333 -20.72 -41.94 22.66
N ALA A 334 -20.79 -41.55 23.94
CA ALA A 334 -21.76 -40.56 24.44
C ALA A 334 -21.29 -39.12 24.28
N VAL A 335 -19.99 -38.89 24.23
CA VAL A 335 -19.36 -37.58 24.14
C VAL A 335 -18.23 -37.66 23.10
N GLY A 336 -18.13 -36.66 22.25
CA GLY A 336 -17.11 -36.56 21.21
C GLY A 336 -16.35 -35.24 21.31
N ALA A 337 -15.05 -35.27 20.98
CA ALA A 337 -14.24 -34.09 20.72
C ALA A 337 -13.62 -34.23 19.32
N TRP A 338 -13.52 -33.12 18.60
CA TRP A 338 -12.99 -33.14 17.26
C TRP A 338 -12.21 -31.85 16.93
N ALA A 339 -11.31 -31.97 15.98
CA ALA A 339 -10.59 -30.84 15.42
C ALA A 339 -10.45 -31.04 13.91
N ARG A 340 -10.49 -29.92 13.16
CA ARG A 340 -10.22 -29.93 11.73
C ARG A 340 -9.44 -28.70 11.32
N VAL A 341 -8.71 -28.83 10.20
CA VAL A 341 -8.11 -27.73 9.45
C VAL A 341 -8.72 -27.77 8.05
N TYR A 342 -9.16 -26.64 7.56
CA TYR A 342 -9.67 -26.53 6.20
C TYR A 342 -9.27 -25.18 5.60
N GLY A 343 -9.25 -25.11 4.28
CA GLY A 343 -8.90 -23.87 3.60
C GLY A 343 -9.30 -23.91 2.13
N THR A 344 -9.32 -22.74 1.54
CA THR A 344 -9.69 -22.56 0.13
C THR A 344 -8.80 -21.53 -0.55
N ASP A 345 -8.56 -21.74 -1.84
CA ASP A 345 -8.07 -20.74 -2.79
C ASP A 345 -9.19 -20.50 -3.79
N ALA A 346 -9.75 -19.30 -3.78
CA ALA A 346 -10.96 -19.00 -4.54
C ALA A 346 -10.92 -17.60 -5.14
N LYS A 347 -11.82 -17.38 -6.09
CA LYS A 347 -11.98 -16.14 -6.83
C LYS A 347 -13.46 -15.80 -6.92
N VAL A 348 -13.79 -14.56 -6.62
CA VAL A 348 -15.09 -13.95 -6.91
C VAL A 348 -14.92 -12.91 -8.01
N SER A 349 -15.89 -12.77 -8.89
CA SER A 349 -15.83 -11.87 -10.05
C SER A 349 -17.21 -11.31 -10.36
N ASP A 350 -17.31 -9.98 -10.32
CA ASP A 350 -18.42 -9.21 -10.87
C ASP A 350 -17.82 -7.96 -11.53
N SER A 351 -17.99 -6.77 -11.00
CA SER A 351 -17.35 -5.56 -11.51
C SER A 351 -15.83 -5.59 -11.29
N VAL A 352 -15.39 -6.23 -10.18
CA VAL A 352 -13.99 -6.55 -9.92
C VAL A 352 -13.79 -8.07 -9.82
N SER A 353 -12.56 -8.51 -10.08
CA SER A 353 -12.17 -9.91 -9.97
C SER A 353 -11.15 -10.07 -8.85
N THR A 354 -11.59 -10.66 -7.74
CA THR A 354 -10.82 -10.74 -6.50
C THR A 354 -10.47 -12.17 -6.16
N LYS A 355 -9.18 -12.44 -5.98
CA LYS A 355 -8.67 -13.73 -5.53
C LYS A 355 -8.32 -13.64 -4.04
N PHE A 356 -8.72 -14.68 -3.29
CA PHE A 356 -8.42 -14.77 -1.86
C PHE A 356 -8.09 -16.20 -1.46
N THR A 357 -7.29 -16.32 -0.40
CA THR A 357 -6.93 -17.60 0.22
C THR A 357 -7.29 -17.53 1.69
N ASN A 358 -8.04 -18.52 2.18
CA ASN A 358 -8.29 -18.64 3.61
C ASN A 358 -7.85 -19.99 4.18
N ASN A 359 -7.49 -20.00 5.46
CA ASN A 359 -7.15 -21.19 6.22
C ASN A 359 -7.79 -21.11 7.59
N THR A 360 -8.49 -22.17 7.98
CA THR A 360 -9.23 -22.21 9.25
C THR A 360 -8.80 -23.40 10.08
N ILE A 361 -8.58 -23.17 11.37
CA ILE A 361 -8.54 -24.22 12.37
C ILE A 361 -9.83 -24.18 13.19
N GLN A 362 -10.50 -25.31 13.33
CA GLN A 362 -11.74 -25.42 14.09
C GLN A 362 -11.66 -26.59 15.07
N VAL A 363 -12.09 -26.36 16.30
CA VAL A 363 -12.18 -27.38 17.34
C VAL A 363 -13.58 -27.40 17.93
N GLY A 364 -14.07 -28.56 18.28
CA GLY A 364 -15.42 -28.70 18.81
C GLY A 364 -15.60 -29.93 19.71
N GLY A 365 -16.72 -29.92 20.39
CA GLY A 365 -17.15 -31.03 21.21
C GLY A 365 -18.66 -31.18 21.16
N ASP A 366 -19.12 -32.40 21.35
CA ASP A 366 -20.54 -32.73 21.31
C ASP A 366 -20.91 -33.88 22.26
N ALA A 367 -22.16 -33.99 22.50
CA ALA A 367 -22.73 -35.07 23.29
C ALA A 367 -23.97 -35.64 22.61
N LYS A 368 -24.17 -36.95 22.79
CA LYS A 368 -25.37 -37.62 22.35
C LYS A 368 -26.53 -37.32 23.30
N VAL A 369 -27.66 -36.86 22.76
CA VAL A 369 -28.87 -36.52 23.52
C VAL A 369 -30.00 -37.42 23.06
N GLY A 370 -30.42 -38.32 23.92
CA GLY A 370 -31.32 -39.42 23.54
C GLY A 370 -30.65 -40.36 22.56
N ASP A 371 -31.48 -41.05 21.75
CA ASP A 371 -30.99 -42.05 20.80
C ASP A 371 -30.68 -41.45 19.39
N THR A 372 -31.09 -40.21 19.14
CA THR A 372 -31.14 -39.64 17.78
C THR A 372 -30.24 -38.45 17.59
N TRP A 373 -30.11 -37.59 18.62
CA TRP A 373 -29.43 -36.30 18.47
C TRP A 373 -27.97 -36.30 18.97
N ILE A 374 -27.11 -35.64 18.24
CA ILE A 374 -25.79 -35.23 18.64
C ILE A 374 -25.81 -33.71 18.67
N VAL A 375 -25.58 -33.12 19.86
CA VAL A 375 -25.60 -31.66 20.07
C VAL A 375 -24.22 -31.18 20.52
N GLY A 376 -23.73 -30.14 19.91
CA GLY A 376 -22.37 -29.68 20.19
C GLY A 376 -22.14 -28.20 19.94
N ALA A 377 -20.91 -27.79 20.23
CA ALA A 377 -20.39 -26.45 19.96
C ALA A 377 -18.99 -26.53 19.39
N ALA A 378 -18.60 -25.51 18.64
CA ALA A 378 -17.28 -25.41 18.05
C ALA A 378 -16.78 -23.95 18.05
N PHE A 379 -15.46 -23.81 18.12
CA PHE A 379 -14.74 -22.56 17.95
C PHE A 379 -13.83 -22.68 16.73
N GLY A 380 -13.80 -21.64 15.89
CA GLY A 380 -12.96 -21.52 14.71
C GLY A 380 -12.14 -20.25 14.71
N TYR A 381 -10.93 -20.34 14.17
CA TYR A 381 -10.08 -19.21 13.81
C TYR A 381 -9.72 -19.34 12.32
N THR A 382 -9.94 -18.26 11.58
CA THR A 382 -9.67 -18.17 10.15
C THR A 382 -8.68 -17.05 9.88
N ASP A 383 -7.64 -17.34 9.12
CA ASP A 383 -6.71 -16.39 8.52
C ASP A 383 -7.02 -16.30 7.03
N ASN A 384 -7.25 -15.08 6.53
CA ASN A 384 -7.59 -14.83 5.14
C ASN A 384 -6.71 -13.72 4.56
N SER A 385 -6.16 -13.97 3.38
CA SER A 385 -5.33 -13.02 2.65
C SER A 385 -5.87 -12.83 1.24
N THR A 386 -5.90 -11.58 0.81
CA THR A 386 -6.41 -11.15 -0.49
C THR A 386 -5.40 -10.22 -1.13
N ASP A 387 -4.91 -10.58 -2.31
CA ASP A 387 -4.01 -9.75 -3.12
C ASP A 387 -4.76 -9.18 -4.33
N PHE A 388 -4.57 -7.90 -4.60
CA PHE A 388 -5.08 -7.22 -5.79
C PHE A 388 -4.05 -6.24 -6.35
N SER A 389 -4.28 -5.75 -7.59
CA SER A 389 -3.27 -5.03 -8.38
C SER A 389 -2.58 -3.87 -7.67
N ASN A 390 -3.25 -3.23 -6.72
CA ASN A 390 -2.77 -2.01 -6.06
C ASN A 390 -2.70 -2.16 -4.53
N GLY A 391 -2.69 -3.37 -3.99
CA GLY A 391 -2.63 -3.58 -2.54
C GLY A 391 -3.07 -4.96 -2.09
N SER A 392 -3.31 -5.08 -0.80
CA SER A 392 -3.78 -6.29 -0.15
C SER A 392 -4.82 -5.99 0.92
N ALA A 393 -5.56 -7.02 1.31
CA ALA A 393 -6.40 -7.02 2.49
C ALA A 393 -6.19 -8.33 3.25
N ASP A 394 -5.85 -8.24 4.52
CA ASP A 394 -5.67 -9.37 5.41
C ASP A 394 -6.79 -9.36 6.46
N SER A 395 -7.36 -10.52 6.77
CA SER A 395 -8.46 -10.62 7.71
C SER A 395 -8.31 -11.79 8.67
N ASP A 396 -8.57 -11.53 9.93
CA ASP A 396 -8.67 -12.53 11.00
C ASP A 396 -10.13 -12.76 11.37
N GLY A 397 -10.59 -14.02 11.33
CA GLY A 397 -11.95 -14.41 11.69
C GLY A 397 -12.01 -15.28 12.94
N TYR A 398 -12.94 -14.97 13.83
CA TYR A 398 -13.25 -15.81 15.01
C TYR A 398 -14.71 -16.22 14.95
N THR A 399 -15.00 -17.53 15.01
CA THR A 399 -16.35 -18.08 14.88
C THR A 399 -16.69 -18.96 16.09
N LEU A 400 -17.87 -18.76 16.65
CA LEU A 400 -18.50 -19.67 17.60
C LEU A 400 -19.73 -20.30 16.93
N SER A 401 -19.83 -21.63 16.96
CA SER A 401 -20.93 -22.37 16.36
C SER A 401 -21.58 -23.27 17.39
N VAL A 402 -22.89 -23.42 17.29
CA VAL A 402 -23.66 -24.47 17.97
C VAL A 402 -24.36 -25.31 16.92
N TYR A 403 -24.44 -26.61 17.14
CA TYR A 403 -25.04 -27.52 16.15
C TYR A 403 -25.83 -28.66 16.79
N GLY A 404 -26.76 -29.16 16.02
CA GLY A 404 -27.54 -30.35 16.36
C GLY A 404 -27.71 -31.24 15.13
N THR A 405 -27.20 -32.46 15.22
CA THR A 405 -27.30 -33.46 14.15
C THR A 405 -28.21 -34.60 14.61
N ALA A 406 -29.34 -34.78 13.92
CA ALA A 406 -30.19 -35.95 14.12
C ALA A 406 -29.84 -37.02 13.10
N VAL A 407 -29.55 -38.25 13.55
CA VAL A 407 -29.27 -39.39 12.70
C VAL A 407 -30.29 -40.47 12.98
N LEU A 408 -31.09 -40.81 11.96
CA LEU A 408 -32.16 -41.78 12.06
C LEU A 408 -31.67 -43.18 11.67
N PRO A 409 -32.23 -44.26 12.29
CA PRO A 409 -31.88 -45.62 11.92
C PRO A 409 -32.21 -45.98 10.45
N THR A 410 -33.09 -45.20 9.82
CA THR A 410 -33.47 -45.36 8.41
C THR A 410 -32.41 -44.92 7.41
N GLY A 411 -31.30 -44.29 7.88
CA GLY A 411 -30.26 -43.71 7.03
C GLY A 411 -30.44 -42.23 6.75
N SER A 412 -31.54 -41.63 7.17
CA SER A 412 -31.76 -40.17 7.06
C SER A 412 -31.04 -39.41 8.15
N TYR A 413 -30.67 -38.18 7.84
CA TYR A 413 -30.15 -37.23 8.84
C TYR A 413 -30.67 -35.82 8.59
N LEU A 414 -30.66 -35.04 9.67
CA LEU A 414 -30.87 -33.59 9.65
C LEU A 414 -29.74 -32.95 10.45
N ASP A 415 -29.05 -31.98 9.89
CA ASP A 415 -28.03 -31.21 10.55
C ASP A 415 -28.43 -29.72 10.59
N LEU A 416 -28.41 -29.14 11.79
CA LEU A 416 -28.75 -27.73 12.04
C LEU A 416 -27.54 -27.04 12.68
N ILE A 417 -27.16 -25.86 12.14
CA ILE A 417 -26.05 -25.10 12.66
C ILE A 417 -26.48 -23.64 12.82
N GLY A 418 -26.13 -23.06 13.99
CA GLY A 418 -26.14 -21.63 14.22
C GLY A 418 -24.71 -21.17 14.49
N ARG A 419 -24.29 -20.08 13.87
CA ARG A 419 -22.95 -19.51 14.06
C ARG A 419 -22.97 -18.00 14.22
N VAL A 420 -22.01 -17.48 14.98
CA VAL A 420 -21.72 -16.06 15.14
C VAL A 420 -20.23 -15.88 15.04
N GLY A 421 -19.79 -14.80 14.40
CA GLY A 421 -18.38 -14.52 14.21
C GLY A 421 -18.07 -13.04 14.23
N ARG A 422 -16.78 -12.76 14.32
CA ARG A 422 -16.19 -11.43 14.13
C ARG A 422 -15.05 -11.57 13.14
N ILE A 423 -14.99 -10.66 12.21
CA ILE A 423 -13.95 -10.57 11.17
C ILE A 423 -13.28 -9.21 11.34
N SER A 424 -11.98 -9.21 11.60
CA SER A 424 -11.16 -8.00 11.65
C SER A 424 -10.35 -7.91 10.38
N THR A 425 -10.39 -6.79 9.68
CA THR A 425 -9.76 -6.61 8.36
C THR A 425 -8.84 -5.40 8.36
N ASP A 426 -7.64 -5.60 7.86
CA ASP A 426 -6.66 -4.56 7.56
C ASP A 426 -6.50 -4.43 6.05
N ILE A 427 -6.67 -3.20 5.52
CA ILE A 427 -6.50 -2.89 4.10
C ILE A 427 -5.26 -2.01 3.92
N ASP A 428 -4.40 -2.37 2.97
CA ASP A 428 -3.28 -1.56 2.51
C ASP A 428 -3.36 -1.35 1.00
N VAL A 429 -3.71 -0.13 0.57
CA VAL A 429 -3.80 0.24 -0.85
C VAL A 429 -2.68 1.19 -1.21
N SER A 430 -1.83 0.76 -2.13
CA SER A 430 -0.67 1.49 -2.64
C SER A 430 -1.00 2.13 -3.99
N THR A 431 -1.97 3.04 -4.00
CA THR A 431 -2.26 3.90 -5.15
C THR A 431 -1.58 5.25 -4.97
N VAL A 432 -1.87 6.19 -5.85
CA VAL A 432 -1.40 7.58 -5.80
C VAL A 432 -1.66 8.25 -4.46
N THR A 433 -2.83 8.01 -3.90
CA THR A 433 -3.19 8.41 -2.54
C THR A 433 -3.27 7.14 -1.71
N PRO A 434 -2.21 6.77 -0.98
CA PRO A 434 -2.22 5.54 -0.19
C PRO A 434 -3.41 5.52 0.76
N PHE A 435 -4.10 4.39 0.80
CA PHE A 435 -5.24 4.19 1.68
C PHE A 435 -4.98 3.00 2.59
N LYS A 436 -4.93 3.26 3.89
CA LYS A 436 -4.85 2.24 4.93
C LYS A 436 -6.03 2.38 5.84
N ALA A 437 -6.67 1.26 6.14
CA ALA A 437 -7.81 1.24 7.05
C ALA A 437 -7.89 -0.10 7.75
N SER A 438 -8.50 -0.09 8.94
CA SER A 438 -8.85 -1.30 9.69
C SER A 438 -10.31 -1.19 10.10
N TYR A 439 -11.04 -2.30 10.03
CA TYR A 439 -12.44 -2.37 10.41
C TYR A 439 -12.84 -3.76 10.87
N ASP A 440 -14.00 -3.86 11.54
CA ASP A 440 -14.51 -5.08 12.13
C ASP A 440 -15.95 -5.34 11.71
N ASN A 441 -16.23 -6.52 11.17
CA ASN A 441 -17.59 -6.96 10.92
C ASN A 441 -18.02 -8.03 11.92
N THR A 442 -19.25 -7.95 12.38
CA THR A 442 -19.92 -9.05 13.08
C THR A 442 -20.75 -9.83 12.07
N ALA A 443 -20.78 -11.15 12.20
CA ALA A 443 -21.52 -11.97 11.29
C ALA A 443 -22.33 -13.04 12.02
N VAL A 444 -23.48 -13.43 11.45
CA VAL A 444 -24.34 -14.48 11.95
C VAL A 444 -24.73 -15.42 10.81
N GLY A 445 -24.97 -16.69 11.12
CA GLY A 445 -25.38 -17.66 10.10
C GLY A 445 -26.21 -18.78 10.68
N LEU A 446 -27.11 -19.29 9.85
CA LEU A 446 -27.95 -20.44 10.14
C LEU A 446 -27.91 -21.38 8.93
N SER A 447 -27.78 -22.71 9.14
CA SER A 447 -27.91 -23.67 8.07
C SER A 447 -28.72 -24.90 8.50
N ALA A 448 -29.36 -25.53 7.53
CA ALA A 448 -30.07 -26.78 7.67
C ALA A 448 -29.72 -27.68 6.49
N GLU A 449 -29.15 -28.84 6.76
CA GLU A 449 -28.81 -29.87 5.78
C GLU A 449 -29.63 -31.14 6.06
N VAL A 450 -30.19 -31.73 5.03
CA VAL A 450 -30.86 -33.03 5.08
C VAL A 450 -30.22 -33.98 4.08
N GLY A 451 -30.16 -35.24 4.43
CA GLY A 451 -29.71 -36.26 3.51
C GLY A 451 -30.25 -37.63 3.89
N HIS A 452 -30.18 -38.57 2.93
CA HIS A 452 -30.54 -39.95 3.16
C HIS A 452 -29.56 -40.88 2.48
N ARG A 453 -28.98 -41.79 3.25
CA ARG A 453 -28.05 -42.80 2.72
C ARG A 453 -28.83 -44.02 2.24
N PHE A 454 -28.63 -44.36 0.98
CA PHE A 454 -29.05 -45.59 0.34
C PHE A 454 -27.87 -46.53 0.19
N ASP A 455 -27.83 -47.62 0.92
CA ASP A 455 -26.84 -48.68 0.73
C ASP A 455 -27.28 -49.55 -0.48
N LEU A 456 -26.54 -49.37 -1.60
CA LEU A 456 -26.79 -50.08 -2.86
C LEU A 456 -26.28 -51.53 -2.80
N SER A 457 -25.29 -51.78 -1.96
CA SER A 457 -24.73 -53.08 -1.66
C SER A 457 -24.03 -53.06 -0.29
N GLN A 458 -23.38 -54.13 0.11
CA GLN A 458 -22.54 -54.15 1.31
C GLN A 458 -21.31 -53.19 1.21
N ILE A 459 -20.95 -52.78 0.00
CA ILE A 459 -19.80 -51.93 -0.27
C ILE A 459 -20.22 -50.53 -0.70
N PHE A 460 -21.12 -50.41 -1.66
CA PHE A 460 -21.46 -49.15 -2.31
C PHE A 460 -22.70 -48.49 -1.71
N TYR A 461 -22.62 -47.17 -1.60
CA TYR A 461 -23.74 -46.34 -1.15
C TYR A 461 -23.84 -45.03 -1.94
N VAL A 462 -25.02 -44.41 -1.89
CA VAL A 462 -25.25 -43.05 -2.37
C VAL A 462 -26.05 -42.27 -1.33
N THR A 463 -25.69 -41.03 -1.11
CA THR A 463 -26.35 -40.13 -0.15
C THR A 463 -26.74 -38.85 -0.88
N PRO A 464 -27.95 -38.70 -1.43
CA PRO A 464 -28.47 -37.41 -1.84
C PRO A 464 -28.59 -36.48 -0.65
N GLN A 465 -28.30 -35.17 -0.89
CA GLN A 465 -28.23 -34.13 0.12
C GLN A 465 -28.88 -32.86 -0.40
N ALA A 466 -29.50 -32.10 0.50
CA ALA A 466 -29.98 -30.76 0.24
C ALA A 466 -29.71 -29.89 1.46
N GLU A 467 -29.30 -28.66 1.23
CA GLU A 467 -28.98 -27.69 2.27
C GLU A 467 -29.55 -26.33 1.93
N LEU A 468 -29.92 -25.57 2.95
CA LEU A 468 -30.23 -24.15 2.89
C LEU A 468 -29.43 -23.45 3.97
N ALA A 469 -28.63 -22.48 3.58
CA ALA A 469 -27.76 -21.70 4.49
C ALA A 469 -28.05 -20.21 4.31
N TYR A 470 -28.37 -19.53 5.40
CA TYR A 470 -28.51 -18.08 5.47
C TYR A 470 -27.36 -17.50 6.26
N GLY A 471 -26.81 -16.39 5.80
CA GLY A 471 -25.80 -15.63 6.48
C GLY A 471 -26.06 -14.12 6.38
N ARG A 472 -25.69 -13.38 7.43
CA ARG A 472 -25.63 -11.93 7.42
C ARG A 472 -24.31 -11.46 8.02
N VAL A 473 -23.65 -10.56 7.31
CA VAL A 473 -22.51 -9.79 7.80
C VAL A 473 -23.00 -8.35 8.01
N PHE A 474 -22.88 -7.86 9.22
CA PHE A 474 -23.26 -6.48 9.55
C PHE A 474 -22.17 -5.54 9.06
N GLY A 475 -22.55 -4.50 8.33
CA GLY A 475 -21.65 -3.48 7.82
C GLY A 475 -20.96 -2.71 8.93
N ASP A 476 -19.80 -2.13 8.62
CA ASP A 476 -19.07 -1.22 9.51
C ASP A 476 -18.79 0.11 8.80
N ASP A 477 -18.63 1.15 9.60
CA ASP A 477 -18.26 2.49 9.18
C ASP A 477 -16.79 2.75 9.54
N TYR A 478 -15.90 2.91 8.56
CA TYR A 478 -14.50 3.15 8.82
C TYR A 478 -13.92 4.31 8.02
N SER A 479 -12.75 4.79 8.42
CA SER A 479 -12.04 5.88 7.74
C SER A 479 -10.63 5.45 7.39
N GLY A 480 -10.23 5.76 6.18
CA GLY A 480 -8.88 5.51 5.70
C GLY A 480 -7.91 6.64 6.00
N SER A 481 -6.62 6.34 5.87
CA SER A 481 -5.51 7.26 6.11
C SER A 481 -5.53 8.54 5.24
N ASN A 482 -6.24 8.50 4.11
CA ASN A 482 -6.37 9.62 3.18
C ASN A 482 -7.62 10.49 3.44
N GLY A 483 -8.32 10.29 4.57
CA GLY A 483 -9.53 11.02 4.96
C GLY A 483 -10.81 10.57 4.26
N MET A 484 -10.78 9.51 3.45
CA MET A 484 -11.95 8.88 2.87
C MET A 484 -12.68 8.08 3.95
N ARG A 485 -13.99 8.19 4.00
CA ARG A 485 -14.87 7.37 4.85
C ARG A 485 -15.62 6.37 4.00
N ILE A 486 -15.64 5.13 4.45
CA ILE A 486 -16.40 4.04 3.87
C ILE A 486 -17.50 3.64 4.84
N SER A 487 -18.73 3.57 4.35
CA SER A 487 -19.89 3.07 5.09
C SER A 487 -20.40 1.83 4.36
N GLN A 488 -20.26 0.67 5.00
CA GLN A 488 -20.70 -0.61 4.44
C GLN A 488 -22.18 -0.85 4.82
N ASP A 489 -22.98 -1.28 3.86
CA ASP A 489 -24.30 -1.83 4.13
C ASP A 489 -24.19 -3.28 4.64
N ASP A 490 -25.24 -3.78 5.30
CA ASP A 490 -25.31 -5.18 5.68
C ASP A 490 -25.32 -6.08 4.43
N PHE A 491 -24.58 -7.20 4.49
CA PHE A 491 -24.52 -8.19 3.42
C PHE A 491 -25.31 -9.44 3.82
N ASP A 492 -26.22 -9.85 2.96
CA ASP A 492 -27.02 -11.06 3.14
C ASP A 492 -26.67 -12.12 2.09
N THR A 493 -26.64 -13.39 2.50
CA THR A 493 -26.46 -14.54 1.62
C THR A 493 -27.50 -15.60 1.94
N LEU A 494 -28.09 -16.23 0.91
CA LEU A 494 -29.03 -17.36 1.03
C LEU A 494 -28.68 -18.43 0.00
N ILE A 495 -27.89 -19.41 0.42
CA ILE A 495 -27.38 -20.46 -0.45
C ILE A 495 -28.25 -21.70 -0.33
N ALA A 496 -28.80 -22.15 -1.45
CA ALA A 496 -29.35 -23.51 -1.59
C ALA A 496 -28.32 -24.40 -2.27
N ARG A 497 -28.11 -25.59 -1.71
CA ARG A 497 -27.27 -26.65 -2.26
C ARG A 497 -28.06 -27.91 -2.45
N ILE A 498 -27.97 -28.53 -3.63
CA ILE A 498 -28.49 -29.87 -3.92
C ILE A 498 -27.33 -30.69 -4.49
N GLY A 499 -27.11 -31.85 -3.91
CA GLY A 499 -26.00 -32.69 -4.32
C GLY A 499 -26.14 -34.13 -3.87
N PHE A 500 -25.07 -34.87 -4.07
CA PHE A 500 -24.97 -36.24 -3.60
C PHE A 500 -23.52 -36.59 -3.24
N GLN A 501 -23.41 -37.61 -2.39
CA GLN A 501 -22.17 -38.30 -2.09
C GLN A 501 -22.33 -39.77 -2.51
N ALA A 502 -21.42 -40.26 -3.36
CA ALA A 502 -21.41 -41.66 -3.81
C ALA A 502 -20.09 -42.30 -3.35
N GLY A 503 -20.14 -43.36 -2.59
CA GLY A 503 -18.96 -43.93 -1.99
C GLY A 503 -18.93 -45.43 -1.87
N ALA A 504 -17.77 -45.93 -1.43
CA ALA A 504 -17.52 -47.34 -1.16
C ALA A 504 -16.91 -47.51 0.24
N ASN A 505 -17.45 -48.43 1.00
CA ASN A 505 -16.88 -48.88 2.27
C ASN A 505 -15.77 -49.90 2.04
N PHE A 506 -14.77 -49.88 2.91
CA PHE A 506 -13.66 -50.85 2.94
C PHE A 506 -13.27 -51.22 4.37
N ALA A 507 -12.40 -52.19 4.52
CA ALA A 507 -11.92 -52.66 5.82
C ALA A 507 -13.04 -53.01 6.83
N ASP A 508 -14.02 -53.80 6.40
CA ASP A 508 -15.17 -54.18 7.20
C ASP A 508 -15.97 -53.00 7.76
N ASN A 509 -16.24 -51.99 6.92
CA ASN A 509 -16.92 -50.74 7.23
C ASN A 509 -16.16 -49.78 8.17
N ARG A 510 -14.85 -50.00 8.42
CA ARG A 510 -14.02 -49.06 9.18
C ARG A 510 -13.57 -47.86 8.35
N GLY A 511 -13.62 -47.95 7.02
CA GLY A 511 -13.27 -46.85 6.14
C GLY A 511 -14.26 -46.67 5.02
N SER A 512 -14.33 -45.48 4.46
CA SER A 512 -15.04 -45.14 3.23
C SER A 512 -14.25 -44.14 2.40
N ILE A 513 -14.37 -44.27 1.09
CA ILE A 513 -13.96 -43.29 0.11
C ILE A 513 -15.18 -42.88 -0.70
N TYR A 514 -15.28 -41.60 -1.04
CA TYR A 514 -16.46 -41.09 -1.73
C TYR A 514 -16.12 -39.99 -2.73
N LEU A 515 -16.97 -39.85 -3.72
CA LEU A 515 -17.07 -38.71 -4.61
C LEU A 515 -18.23 -37.84 -4.15
N THR A 516 -18.10 -36.53 -4.28
CA THR A 516 -19.19 -35.58 -4.03
C THR A 516 -19.39 -34.70 -5.26
N ALA A 517 -20.64 -34.34 -5.52
CA ALA A 517 -20.99 -33.35 -6.53
C ALA A 517 -22.26 -32.60 -6.10
N SER A 518 -22.29 -31.29 -6.31
CA SER A 518 -23.44 -30.45 -5.97
C SER A 518 -23.56 -29.25 -6.90
N VAL A 519 -24.79 -28.75 -7.03
CA VAL A 519 -25.13 -27.45 -7.58
C VAL A 519 -25.49 -26.54 -6.41
N ASN A 520 -24.94 -25.35 -6.39
CA ASN A 520 -25.16 -24.35 -5.38
C ASN A 520 -25.67 -23.07 -6.05
N HIS A 521 -26.59 -22.37 -5.38
CA HIS A 521 -27.11 -21.09 -5.85
C HIS A 521 -27.29 -20.15 -4.66
N ASP A 522 -26.68 -18.98 -4.74
CA ASP A 522 -26.93 -17.89 -3.79
C ASP A 522 -27.99 -16.95 -4.37
N PHE A 523 -29.14 -16.86 -3.69
CA PHE A 523 -30.29 -16.04 -4.09
C PHE A 523 -30.17 -14.59 -3.68
N LEU A 524 -29.19 -14.28 -2.83
CA LEU A 524 -28.82 -12.97 -2.37
C LEU A 524 -27.37 -12.76 -2.80
N GLY A 525 -26.61 -11.91 -2.12
CA GLY A 525 -25.19 -11.77 -2.44
C GLY A 525 -24.84 -10.37 -2.91
N ASP A 526 -25.82 -9.48 -3.00
CA ASP A 526 -25.58 -8.07 -3.27
C ASP A 526 -24.85 -7.41 -2.09
N THR A 527 -23.76 -6.73 -2.38
CA THR A 527 -23.03 -5.90 -1.41
C THR A 527 -22.98 -4.47 -1.89
N GLU A 528 -23.19 -3.54 -0.98
CA GLU A 528 -23.10 -2.11 -1.24
C GLU A 528 -22.27 -1.43 -0.14
N ALA A 529 -21.44 -0.48 -0.54
CA ALA A 529 -20.80 0.45 0.39
C ALA A 529 -20.81 1.86 -0.21
N THR A 530 -20.82 2.87 0.64
CA THR A 530 -20.73 4.26 0.22
C THR A 530 -19.40 4.84 0.65
N ALA A 531 -18.61 5.29 -0.32
CA ALA A 531 -17.39 6.05 -0.08
C ALA A 531 -17.71 7.54 -0.11
N SER A 532 -17.24 8.28 0.90
CA SER A 532 -17.40 9.72 1.01
C SER A 532 -16.09 10.41 1.40
N LYS A 533 -15.88 11.61 0.87
CA LYS A 533 -14.72 12.45 1.19
C LYS A 533 -15.11 13.93 1.10
N ALA A 534 -14.56 14.75 2.01
CA ALA A 534 -14.83 16.19 1.99
C ALA A 534 -14.43 16.81 0.64
N GLY A 535 -15.36 17.54 0.04
CA GLY A 535 -15.18 18.21 -1.27
C GLY A 535 -15.40 17.33 -2.50
N ALA A 536 -15.79 16.05 -2.34
CA ALA A 536 -16.11 15.14 -3.43
C ALA A 536 -17.56 14.63 -3.35
N GLN A 537 -18.08 14.10 -4.44
CA GLN A 537 -19.38 13.43 -4.45
C GLN A 537 -19.23 12.01 -3.91
N ASP A 538 -20.21 11.57 -3.11
CA ASP A 538 -20.25 10.20 -2.60
C ASP A 538 -20.33 9.21 -3.76
N GLN A 539 -19.60 8.09 -3.61
CA GLN A 539 -19.55 7.02 -4.58
C GLN A 539 -20.09 5.73 -3.97
N LYS A 540 -20.92 5.04 -4.75
CA LYS A 540 -21.45 3.73 -4.37
C LYS A 540 -20.59 2.63 -4.97
N LEU A 541 -20.13 1.74 -4.10
CA LEU A 541 -19.37 0.53 -4.43
C LEU A 541 -20.34 -0.64 -4.36
N LYS A 542 -20.58 -1.29 -5.49
CA LYS A 542 -21.56 -2.38 -5.58
C LYS A 542 -20.91 -3.58 -6.22
N GLU A 543 -21.14 -4.75 -5.62
CA GLU A 543 -20.77 -6.06 -6.17
C GLU A 543 -21.92 -7.02 -5.98
N ASP A 544 -22.20 -7.83 -6.98
CA ASP A 544 -23.09 -8.98 -6.87
C ASP A 544 -22.23 -10.25 -6.74
N LEU A 545 -22.17 -10.79 -5.53
CA LEU A 545 -21.50 -12.07 -5.24
C LEU A 545 -22.46 -13.27 -5.35
N GLY A 546 -23.72 -13.06 -5.72
CA GLY A 546 -24.72 -14.09 -5.94
C GLY A 546 -24.35 -15.07 -7.06
N GLY A 547 -25.33 -15.84 -7.50
CA GLY A 547 -25.17 -16.70 -8.68
C GLY A 547 -25.06 -18.19 -8.41
N THR A 548 -24.77 -18.96 -9.47
CA THR A 548 -24.78 -20.44 -9.47
C THR A 548 -23.38 -20.98 -9.71
N TRP A 549 -23.00 -21.97 -8.91
CA TRP A 549 -21.73 -22.70 -9.14
C TRP A 549 -21.93 -24.20 -8.93
N PHE A 550 -21.07 -24.99 -9.54
CA PHE A 550 -21.00 -26.43 -9.45
C PHE A 550 -19.76 -26.85 -8.67
N SER A 551 -19.94 -27.64 -7.59
CA SER A 551 -18.85 -28.16 -6.76
C SER A 551 -18.73 -29.67 -6.95
N TYR A 552 -17.50 -30.17 -6.97
CA TYR A 552 -17.23 -31.62 -7.05
C TYR A 552 -15.89 -31.93 -6.36
N GLY A 553 -15.77 -33.17 -5.88
CA GLY A 553 -14.56 -33.56 -5.16
C GLY A 553 -14.55 -35.02 -4.72
N ILE A 554 -13.51 -35.29 -3.93
CA ILE A 554 -13.28 -36.61 -3.33
C ILE A 554 -13.09 -36.43 -1.81
N GLY A 555 -13.49 -37.47 -1.07
CA GLY A 555 -13.23 -37.54 0.37
C GLY A 555 -13.02 -38.96 0.84
N ALA A 556 -12.47 -39.07 2.02
CA ALA A 556 -12.25 -40.34 2.68
C ALA A 556 -12.41 -40.20 4.19
N GLN A 557 -12.78 -41.32 4.82
CA GLN A 557 -12.83 -41.43 6.26
C GLN A 557 -12.29 -42.81 6.68
N PHE A 558 -11.65 -42.84 7.84
CA PHE A 558 -11.12 -44.06 8.41
C PHE A 558 -11.18 -44.07 9.94
N ASN A 559 -11.82 -45.10 10.51
CA ASN A 559 -11.90 -45.36 11.94
C ASN A 559 -10.70 -46.27 12.31
N THR A 560 -9.67 -45.70 12.94
CA THR A 560 -8.50 -46.48 13.38
C THR A 560 -8.81 -47.36 14.56
N THR A 561 -9.68 -46.88 15.42
CA THR A 561 -10.24 -47.61 16.57
C THR A 561 -11.75 -47.37 16.67
N ASN A 562 -12.41 -47.98 17.62
CA ASN A 562 -13.83 -47.72 17.89
C ASN A 562 -14.08 -46.27 18.38
N ASN A 563 -13.04 -45.57 18.80
CA ASN A 563 -13.12 -44.27 19.41
C ASN A 563 -12.50 -43.17 18.54
N LEU A 564 -11.54 -43.48 17.65
CA LEU A 564 -10.78 -42.50 16.89
C LEU A 564 -11.01 -42.65 15.40
N SER A 565 -11.47 -41.58 14.76
CA SER A 565 -11.66 -41.48 13.33
C SER A 565 -10.88 -40.30 12.73
N PHE A 566 -10.43 -40.49 11.50
CA PHE A 566 -9.85 -39.43 10.64
C PHE A 566 -10.73 -39.28 9.41
N TYR A 567 -10.86 -38.05 8.93
CA TYR A 567 -11.62 -37.75 7.72
C TYR A 567 -10.99 -36.61 6.96
N GLY A 568 -11.22 -36.55 5.66
CA GLY A 568 -10.74 -35.46 4.83
C GLY A 568 -11.38 -35.44 3.47
N SER A 569 -11.40 -34.27 2.86
CA SER A 569 -11.93 -34.01 1.52
C SER A 569 -11.06 -33.04 0.75
N LEU A 570 -11.12 -33.12 -0.56
CA LEU A 570 -10.60 -32.16 -1.51
C LEU A 570 -11.66 -31.90 -2.56
N THR A 571 -12.09 -30.65 -2.68
CA THR A 571 -13.13 -30.23 -3.61
C THR A 571 -12.68 -29.09 -4.49
N ARG A 572 -13.41 -28.84 -5.55
CA ARG A 572 -13.25 -27.73 -6.48
C ARG A 572 -14.63 -27.22 -6.86
N ALA A 573 -14.73 -25.89 -7.13
CA ALA A 573 -15.96 -25.30 -7.62
C ALA A 573 -15.71 -24.44 -8.88
N ASN A 574 -16.73 -24.43 -9.77
CA ASN A 574 -16.72 -23.61 -10.97
C ASN A 574 -18.11 -22.98 -11.18
N GLY A 575 -18.16 -21.68 -11.35
CA GLY A 575 -19.34 -20.89 -11.67
C GLY A 575 -18.96 -19.65 -12.47
N SER A 576 -19.94 -18.82 -12.82
CA SER A 576 -19.71 -17.55 -13.52
C SER A 576 -18.99 -16.55 -12.63
N ASP A 577 -19.47 -16.40 -11.40
CA ASP A 577 -19.12 -15.34 -10.48
C ASP A 577 -18.27 -15.85 -9.31
N TYR A 578 -18.23 -17.18 -9.13
CA TYR A 578 -17.43 -17.89 -8.16
C TYR A 578 -16.66 -19.06 -8.76
N GLN A 579 -15.36 -19.09 -8.49
CA GLN A 579 -14.48 -20.20 -8.83
C GLN A 579 -13.63 -20.55 -7.61
N GLU A 580 -13.51 -21.83 -7.31
CA GLU A 580 -12.64 -22.35 -6.25
C GLU A 580 -11.63 -23.29 -6.89
N ASP A 581 -10.34 -22.90 -6.83
CA ASP A 581 -9.27 -23.71 -7.42
C ASP A 581 -9.09 -24.99 -6.62
N TYR A 582 -9.18 -24.90 -5.31
CA TYR A 582 -9.29 -26.02 -4.39
C TYR A 582 -9.89 -25.60 -3.05
N HIS A 583 -10.60 -26.54 -2.43
CA HIS A 583 -10.94 -26.53 -1.02
C HIS A 583 -10.52 -27.85 -0.40
N TYR A 584 -9.79 -27.78 0.71
CA TYR A 584 -9.39 -28.95 1.47
C TYR A 584 -9.97 -28.91 2.88
N SER A 585 -10.29 -30.09 3.42
CA SER A 585 -10.63 -30.27 4.83
C SER A 585 -10.01 -31.55 5.36
N VAL A 586 -9.37 -31.50 6.51
CA VAL A 586 -8.79 -32.65 7.20
C VAL A 586 -9.11 -32.55 8.68
N GLY A 587 -9.69 -33.59 9.24
CA GLY A 587 -10.10 -33.62 10.63
C GLY A 587 -9.89 -34.97 11.32
N ALA A 588 -9.98 -34.90 12.62
CA ALA A 588 -9.99 -36.06 13.50
C ALA A 588 -11.07 -35.90 14.57
N ARG A 589 -11.71 -37.01 14.94
CA ARG A 589 -12.73 -37.07 15.99
C ARG A 589 -12.40 -38.20 16.97
N TYR A 590 -12.49 -37.92 18.24
CA TYR A 590 -12.38 -38.89 19.32
C TYR A 590 -13.69 -38.96 20.11
N VAL A 591 -14.19 -40.17 20.35
CA VAL A 591 -15.43 -40.42 21.08
C VAL A 591 -15.09 -41.14 22.37
N PHE A 592 -15.57 -40.63 23.50
CA PHE A 592 -15.28 -41.12 24.87
C PHE A 592 -16.27 -42.22 25.30
#